data_8fec0cc98381e570735eb2d18299449f
#
_entry.id   8fec0cc98381e570735eb2d18299449f
#
_cell.length_a   1.000
_cell.length_b   1.000
_cell.length_c   1.000
_cell.angle_alpha   90.00
_cell.angle_beta   90.00
_cell.angle_gamma   90.00
#
_symmetry.space_group_name_H-M   'P 1'
#
loop_
_entity.id
_entity.type
_entity.pdbx_description
1 polymer ?
#
loop_
_entity_poly.entity_id
_entity_poly.type
_entity_poly.pdbx_seq_one_letter_code
_entity_poly.pdbx_strand_id
1 'polypeptide(L)'
;MGNGRIFIPLLERGLAIEGFDASHEMLEYCRQECRERGLPAPLTQQTFEQFSYDQPFAAIIMPAGSFQLITETASAMTVLKRFWNHLQPGGKLIMDIDPIESIIGEAHAARSWTVDGNSLLTLTSHRAEVDYRKQTTLSHLHYQHWQDGTLQSAELDLFHLRWWGVDELAFALREAGFVDVVASGGYQHGRSPCQNDHIISFEARRPG
;
A
#
# COMPACT_ATOMS: atom_id res chain seq x y z
N MET A 1 2.75 4.38 -4.77
CA MET A 1 1.67 5.32 -5.13
C MET A 1 0.68 4.71 -6.13
N GLY A 2 1.06 3.65 -6.83
CA GLY A 2 0.24 2.90 -7.77
C GLY A 2 -0.20 3.74 -8.98
N ASN A 3 -1.42 3.53 -9.43
CA ASN A 3 -2.03 4.23 -10.58
C ASN A 3 -2.48 5.68 -10.29
N GLY A 4 -2.17 6.25 -9.14
CA GLY A 4 -2.51 7.63 -8.81
C GLY A 4 -3.84 7.84 -8.08
N ARG A 5 -4.55 6.78 -7.71
CA ARG A 5 -5.89 6.87 -7.07
C ARG A 5 -5.95 7.80 -5.85
N ILE A 6 -4.87 7.90 -5.09
CA ILE A 6 -4.77 8.82 -3.94
C ILE A 6 -3.94 10.05 -4.32
N PHE A 7 -2.89 9.87 -5.10
CA PHE A 7 -1.96 10.92 -5.49
C PHE A 7 -2.64 12.05 -6.29
N ILE A 8 -3.43 11.71 -7.31
CA ILE A 8 -4.09 12.68 -8.17
C ILE A 8 -5.10 13.56 -7.41
N PRO A 9 -6.02 13.02 -6.59
CA PRO A 9 -6.92 13.86 -5.79
C PRO A 9 -6.21 14.78 -4.80
N LEU A 10 -5.02 14.44 -4.31
CA LEU A 10 -4.24 15.33 -3.45
C LEU A 10 -3.59 16.45 -4.24
N LEU A 11 -3.09 16.19 -5.46
CA LEU A 11 -2.61 17.21 -6.38
C LEU A 11 -3.73 18.19 -6.77
N GLU A 12 -4.93 17.70 -7.09
CA GLU A 12 -6.10 18.51 -7.44
C GLU A 12 -6.51 19.46 -6.30
N ARG A 13 -6.21 19.08 -5.06
CA ARG A 13 -6.39 19.95 -3.87
C ARG A 13 -5.25 20.93 -3.65
N GLY A 14 -4.26 20.97 -4.54
CA GLY A 14 -3.13 21.91 -4.47
C GLY A 14 -2.04 21.51 -3.49
N LEU A 15 -1.99 20.25 -3.04
CA LEU A 15 -0.92 19.80 -2.17
C LEU A 15 0.38 19.60 -2.97
N ALA A 16 1.49 20.11 -2.44
CA ALA A 16 2.83 19.79 -2.93
C ALA A 16 3.18 18.36 -2.51
N ILE A 17 3.06 17.42 -3.43
CA ILE A 17 3.24 15.99 -3.18
C ILE A 17 4.14 15.38 -4.23
N GLU A 18 5.05 14.52 -3.83
CA GLU A 18 5.85 13.64 -4.68
C GLU A 18 5.46 12.19 -4.46
N GLY A 19 5.64 11.35 -5.46
CA GLY A 19 5.30 9.94 -5.37
C GLY A 19 6.34 9.03 -5.98
N PHE A 20 6.41 7.80 -5.49
CA PHE A 20 7.19 6.74 -6.12
C PHE A 20 6.42 5.43 -6.18
N ASP A 21 6.82 4.59 -7.11
CA ASP A 21 6.38 3.21 -7.25
C ASP A 21 7.52 2.37 -7.84
N ALA A 22 7.51 1.08 -7.59
CA ALA A 22 8.46 0.16 -8.20
C ALA A 22 8.07 -0.20 -9.64
N SER A 23 6.76 -0.21 -9.95
CA SER A 23 6.24 -0.53 -11.28
C SER A 23 6.34 0.67 -12.22
N HIS A 24 7.06 0.46 -13.32
CA HIS A 24 7.14 1.42 -14.41
C HIS A 24 5.75 1.68 -15.03
N GLU A 25 4.96 0.63 -15.22
CA GLU A 25 3.64 0.67 -15.84
C GLU A 25 2.67 1.50 -15.01
N MET A 26 2.66 1.33 -13.70
CA MET A 26 1.85 2.12 -12.79
C MET A 26 2.21 3.61 -12.83
N LEU A 27 3.51 3.90 -12.90
CA LEU A 27 4.00 5.29 -13.03
C LEU A 27 3.59 5.91 -14.35
N GLU A 28 3.71 5.20 -15.47
CA GLU A 28 3.30 5.70 -16.78
C GLU A 28 1.80 5.96 -16.86
N TYR A 29 1.00 5.04 -16.34
CA TYR A 29 -0.44 5.24 -16.24
C TYR A 29 -0.77 6.51 -15.43
N CYS A 30 -0.17 6.66 -14.25
CA CYS A 30 -0.39 7.85 -13.42
C CYS A 30 0.09 9.15 -14.09
N ARG A 31 1.23 9.12 -14.81
CA ARG A 31 1.71 10.28 -15.59
C ARG A 31 0.73 10.66 -16.69
N GLN A 32 0.13 9.68 -17.37
CA GLN A 32 -0.88 9.93 -18.39
C GLN A 32 -2.11 10.58 -17.77
N GLU A 33 -2.65 10.02 -16.69
CA GLU A 33 -3.79 10.58 -15.97
C GLU A 33 -3.55 12.03 -15.48
N CYS A 34 -2.33 12.30 -15.00
CA CYS A 34 -1.94 13.66 -14.62
C CYS A 34 -1.91 14.61 -15.84
N ARG A 35 -1.32 14.17 -16.97
CA ARG A 35 -1.28 14.98 -18.22
C ARG A 35 -2.67 15.33 -18.71
N GLU A 36 -3.60 14.38 -18.73
CA GLU A 36 -4.98 14.59 -19.16
C GLU A 36 -5.73 15.61 -18.30
N ARG A 37 -5.32 15.76 -17.03
CA ARG A 37 -5.87 16.73 -16.07
C ARG A 37 -5.07 18.03 -15.98
N GLY A 38 -3.98 18.18 -16.75
CA GLY A 38 -3.10 19.34 -16.65
C GLY A 38 -2.36 19.46 -15.32
N LEU A 39 -2.14 18.36 -14.63
CA LEU A 39 -1.46 18.31 -13.34
C LEU A 39 0.03 17.97 -13.49
N PRO A 40 0.89 18.46 -12.58
CA PRO A 40 2.29 18.01 -12.52
C PRO A 40 2.34 16.53 -12.11
N ALA A 41 3.39 15.82 -12.54
CA ALA A 41 3.61 14.44 -12.17
C ALA A 41 5.03 14.23 -11.60
N PRO A 42 5.33 14.72 -10.39
CA PRO A 42 6.62 14.51 -9.73
C PRO A 42 6.71 13.08 -9.19
N LEU A 43 6.99 12.15 -10.11
CA LEU A 43 6.99 10.70 -9.89
C LEU A 43 8.34 10.10 -10.21
N THR A 44 8.83 9.23 -9.33
CA THR A 44 10.10 8.53 -9.47
C THR A 44 9.91 7.02 -9.37
N GLN A 45 10.71 6.25 -10.11
CA GLN A 45 10.71 4.79 -9.98
C GLN A 45 11.70 4.40 -8.88
N GLN A 46 11.17 3.94 -7.76
CA GLN A 46 11.95 3.54 -6.58
C GLN A 46 11.25 2.41 -5.83
N THR A 47 11.99 1.67 -4.99
CA THR A 47 11.46 0.67 -4.07
C THR A 47 11.42 1.19 -2.64
N PHE A 48 10.69 0.51 -1.76
CA PHE A 48 10.62 0.87 -0.34
C PHE A 48 11.98 0.82 0.36
N GLU A 49 12.84 -0.11 -0.04
CA GLU A 49 14.15 -0.31 0.56
C GLU A 49 15.19 0.70 0.09
N GLN A 50 14.97 1.35 -1.06
CA GLN A 50 16.00 2.15 -1.72
C GLN A 50 15.61 3.59 -1.97
N PHE A 51 14.32 3.99 -1.75
CA PHE A 51 13.90 5.34 -2.06
C PHE A 51 14.77 6.38 -1.35
N SER A 52 15.04 7.48 -2.05
CA SER A 52 15.81 8.61 -1.53
C SER A 52 15.31 9.91 -2.13
N TYR A 53 15.27 10.94 -1.32
CA TYR A 53 14.92 12.30 -1.67
C TYR A 53 15.87 13.26 -0.95
N ASP A 54 16.25 14.35 -1.62
CA ASP A 54 17.20 15.32 -1.08
C ASP A 54 16.61 16.17 0.06
N GLN A 55 15.29 16.35 0.06
CA GLN A 55 14.59 17.17 1.05
C GLN A 55 13.63 16.31 1.88
N PRO A 56 13.58 16.53 3.18
CA PRO A 56 12.65 15.82 4.05
C PRO A 56 11.22 16.37 3.89
N PHE A 57 10.25 15.51 4.11
CA PHE A 57 8.82 15.78 3.94
C PHE A 57 8.16 16.16 5.26
N ALA A 58 7.13 17.02 5.21
CA ALA A 58 6.24 17.28 6.35
C ALA A 58 5.36 16.05 6.68
N ALA A 59 5.04 15.25 5.67
CA ALA A 59 4.29 14.00 5.84
C ALA A 59 4.70 12.95 4.79
N ILE A 60 4.64 11.69 5.19
CA ILE A 60 4.74 10.53 4.30
C ILE A 60 3.44 9.74 4.43
N ILE A 61 2.83 9.37 3.30
CA ILE A 61 1.59 8.57 3.28
C ILE A 61 1.89 7.24 2.58
N MET A 62 1.51 6.14 3.21
CA MET A 62 1.64 4.77 2.68
C MET A 62 0.31 4.04 2.82
N PRO A 63 -0.64 4.23 1.89
CA PRO A 63 -1.99 3.71 2.01
C PRO A 63 -2.14 2.27 1.51
N ALA A 64 -3.35 1.71 1.72
CA ALA A 64 -3.83 0.48 1.11
C ALA A 64 -2.95 -0.75 1.41
N GLY A 65 -2.52 -0.91 2.65
CA GLY A 65 -1.80 -2.10 3.09
C GLY A 65 -0.41 -2.30 2.46
N SER A 66 0.11 -1.32 1.72
CA SER A 66 1.36 -1.49 0.95
C SER A 66 2.57 -1.88 1.80
N PHE A 67 2.59 -1.53 3.09
CA PHE A 67 3.64 -1.96 4.02
C PHE A 67 3.69 -3.47 4.22
N GLN A 68 2.56 -4.14 4.06
CA GLN A 68 2.41 -5.58 4.24
C GLN A 68 3.02 -6.42 3.09
N LEU A 69 3.40 -5.77 1.99
CA LEU A 69 4.21 -6.37 0.91
C LEU A 69 5.66 -6.65 1.36
N ILE A 70 6.11 -6.01 2.45
CA ILE A 70 7.45 -6.22 3.01
C ILE A 70 7.38 -7.38 4.00
N THR A 71 7.67 -8.58 3.52
CA THR A 71 7.47 -9.82 4.30
C THR A 71 8.56 -10.09 5.33
N GLU A 72 9.80 -9.60 5.12
CA GLU A 72 10.90 -9.79 6.04
C GLU A 72 10.93 -8.70 7.12
N THR A 73 10.94 -9.08 8.39
CA THR A 73 10.92 -8.15 9.54
C THR A 73 12.07 -7.16 9.51
N ALA A 74 13.28 -7.62 9.18
CA ALA A 74 14.46 -6.75 9.13
C ALA A 74 14.33 -5.68 8.03
N SER A 75 13.79 -6.05 6.87
CA SER A 75 13.50 -5.11 5.78
C SER A 75 12.42 -4.11 6.18
N ALA A 76 11.35 -4.56 6.84
CA ALA A 76 10.29 -3.70 7.34
C ALA A 76 10.83 -2.64 8.33
N MET A 77 11.67 -3.05 9.29
CA MET A 77 12.33 -2.12 10.22
C MET A 77 13.25 -1.13 9.50
N THR A 78 13.97 -1.56 8.48
CA THR A 78 14.81 -0.69 7.65
C THR A 78 13.96 0.36 6.93
N VAL A 79 12.81 -0.04 6.38
CA VAL A 79 11.88 0.87 5.69
C VAL A 79 11.26 1.87 6.67
N LEU A 80 10.83 1.44 7.87
CA LEU A 80 10.33 2.37 8.89
C LEU A 80 11.40 3.42 9.28
N LYS A 81 12.66 2.99 9.45
CA LYS A 81 13.77 3.90 9.72
C LYS A 81 14.05 4.84 8.56
N ARG A 82 13.87 4.37 7.32
CA ARG A 82 14.00 5.19 6.12
C ARG A 82 12.90 6.26 6.06
N PHE A 83 11.65 5.93 6.36
CA PHE A 83 10.58 6.92 6.49
C PHE A 83 10.91 7.97 7.55
N TRP A 84 11.38 7.52 8.72
CA TRP A 84 11.77 8.43 9.80
C TRP A 84 12.85 9.42 9.33
N ASN A 85 13.87 8.97 8.60
CA ASN A 85 14.96 9.80 8.10
C ASN A 85 14.50 10.83 7.05
N HIS A 86 13.44 10.52 6.28
CA HIS A 86 12.90 11.41 5.23
C HIS A 86 11.77 12.32 5.72
N LEU A 87 11.41 12.27 6.98
CA LEU A 87 10.49 13.24 7.58
C LEU A 87 11.23 14.41 8.18
N GLN A 88 10.64 15.59 8.13
CA GLN A 88 11.11 16.75 8.90
C GLN A 88 10.93 16.49 10.41
N PRO A 89 11.69 17.17 11.32
CA PRO A 89 11.34 17.21 12.73
C PRO A 89 9.88 17.65 12.91
N GLY A 90 9.12 16.89 13.69
CA GLY A 90 7.68 17.08 13.84
C GLY A 90 6.80 16.51 12.71
N GLY A 91 7.40 16.03 11.62
CA GLY A 91 6.69 15.45 10.47
C GLY A 91 5.98 14.13 10.81
N LYS A 92 4.99 13.76 10.00
CA LYS A 92 4.09 12.62 10.24
C LYS A 92 4.25 11.51 9.21
N LEU A 93 4.24 10.26 9.68
CA LEU A 93 3.96 9.09 8.87
C LEU A 93 2.48 8.71 9.05
N ILE A 94 1.79 8.48 7.94
CA ILE A 94 0.41 7.98 7.91
C ILE A 94 0.42 6.73 7.04
N MET A 95 0.03 5.58 7.58
CA MET A 95 0.04 4.33 6.85
C MET A 95 -1.17 3.47 7.20
N ASP A 96 -1.59 2.67 6.26
CA ASP A 96 -2.70 1.73 6.43
C ASP A 96 -2.19 0.30 6.45
N ILE A 97 -2.89 -0.56 7.19
CA ILE A 97 -2.78 -2.01 7.09
C ILE A 97 -4.17 -2.63 6.95
N ASP A 98 -4.23 -3.72 6.21
CA ASP A 98 -5.40 -4.61 6.23
C ASP A 98 -5.40 -5.42 7.53
N PRO A 99 -6.55 -5.56 8.20
CA PRO A 99 -6.69 -6.41 9.38
C PRO A 99 -6.33 -7.87 9.06
N ILE A 100 -5.86 -8.60 10.05
CA ILE A 100 -5.46 -10.01 9.89
C ILE A 100 -6.60 -10.86 9.32
N GLU A 101 -7.83 -10.58 9.69
CA GLU A 101 -9.03 -11.28 9.22
C GLU A 101 -9.21 -11.15 7.70
N SER A 102 -8.83 -10.01 7.13
CA SER A 102 -8.85 -9.79 5.66
C SER A 102 -7.76 -10.58 4.95
N ILE A 103 -6.60 -10.77 5.59
CA ILE A 103 -5.46 -11.47 5.01
C ILE A 103 -5.59 -12.99 5.11
N ILE A 104 -6.00 -13.51 6.28
CA ILE A 104 -6.14 -14.94 6.53
C ILE A 104 -7.60 -15.45 6.45
N GLY A 105 -8.56 -14.61 6.05
CA GLY A 105 -9.97 -14.93 5.91
C GLY A 105 -10.26 -15.99 4.83
N GLU A 106 -11.08 -15.67 3.84
CA GLU A 106 -11.43 -16.60 2.76
C GLU A 106 -10.21 -17.02 1.94
N ALA A 107 -10.05 -18.34 1.75
CA ALA A 107 -8.92 -18.88 1.00
C ALA A 107 -9.08 -18.71 -0.52
N HIS A 108 -10.31 -18.50 -1.00
CA HIS A 108 -10.64 -18.35 -2.41
C HIS A 108 -11.53 -17.14 -2.62
N ALA A 109 -11.22 -16.36 -3.62
CA ALA A 109 -12.08 -15.25 -4.05
C ALA A 109 -12.06 -15.17 -5.58
N ALA A 110 -13.16 -14.69 -6.16
CA ALA A 110 -13.25 -14.39 -7.58
C ALA A 110 -13.87 -13.02 -7.78
N ARG A 111 -13.34 -12.27 -8.74
CA ARG A 111 -13.84 -10.94 -9.14
C ARG A 111 -13.81 -10.84 -10.66
N SER A 112 -14.69 -10.00 -11.22
CA SER A 112 -14.67 -9.70 -12.65
C SER A 112 -15.02 -8.24 -12.89
N TRP A 113 -14.49 -7.68 -13.96
CA TRP A 113 -14.72 -6.31 -14.40
C TRP A 113 -14.92 -6.30 -15.92
N THR A 114 -16.01 -5.72 -16.39
CA THR A 114 -16.15 -5.36 -17.80
C THR A 114 -15.33 -4.10 -18.07
N VAL A 115 -14.43 -4.16 -19.04
CA VAL A 115 -13.54 -3.03 -19.38
C VAL A 115 -14.24 -2.15 -20.43
N ASP A 116 -14.60 -2.74 -21.56
CA ASP A 116 -15.35 -2.11 -22.64
C ASP A 116 -16.09 -3.18 -23.45
N GLY A 117 -17.28 -2.86 -23.95
CA GLY A 117 -18.06 -3.74 -24.82
C GLY A 117 -18.04 -5.21 -24.41
N ASN A 118 -17.26 -6.03 -25.11
CA ASN A 118 -17.13 -7.46 -24.91
C ASN A 118 -15.81 -7.88 -24.22
N SER A 119 -15.09 -6.94 -23.62
CA SER A 119 -13.82 -7.18 -22.92
C SER A 119 -14.06 -7.36 -21.42
N LEU A 120 -13.58 -8.47 -20.85
CA LEU A 120 -13.75 -8.87 -19.47
C LEU A 120 -12.39 -9.19 -18.84
N LEU A 121 -12.12 -8.62 -17.67
CA LEU A 121 -11.04 -9.05 -16.80
C LEU A 121 -11.60 -9.91 -15.67
N THR A 122 -10.97 -11.04 -15.41
CA THR A 122 -11.28 -11.88 -14.26
C THR A 122 -10.04 -12.05 -13.38
N LEU A 123 -10.25 -12.08 -12.08
CA LEU A 123 -9.25 -12.41 -11.08
C LEU A 123 -9.80 -13.54 -10.22
N THR A 124 -9.07 -14.64 -10.16
CA THR A 124 -9.27 -15.65 -9.12
C THR A 124 -8.08 -15.64 -8.17
N SER A 125 -8.35 -15.63 -6.89
CA SER A 125 -7.38 -15.67 -5.83
C SER A 125 -7.48 -16.99 -5.08
N HIS A 126 -6.34 -17.64 -4.85
CA HIS A 126 -6.21 -18.81 -4.00
C HIS A 126 -5.06 -18.63 -3.03
N ARG A 127 -5.34 -18.62 -1.73
CA ARG A 127 -4.28 -18.61 -0.72
C ARG A 127 -3.66 -20.01 -0.62
N ALA A 128 -2.43 -20.13 -1.13
CA ALA A 128 -1.68 -21.37 -1.22
C ALA A 128 -0.99 -21.73 0.10
N GLU A 129 -0.47 -20.72 0.83
CA GLU A 129 0.30 -20.94 2.05
C GLU A 129 -0.02 -19.90 3.13
N VAL A 130 0.09 -20.34 4.39
CA VAL A 130 0.08 -19.48 5.58
C VAL A 130 1.22 -19.93 6.50
N ASP A 131 2.20 -19.08 6.75
CA ASP A 131 3.24 -19.28 7.75
C ASP A 131 2.94 -18.43 8.99
N TYR A 132 2.39 -19.06 10.02
CA TYR A 132 2.04 -18.37 11.28
C TYR A 132 3.26 -17.91 12.09
N ARG A 133 4.45 -18.49 11.87
CA ARG A 133 5.67 -18.07 12.59
C ARG A 133 6.25 -16.81 11.98
N LYS A 134 6.25 -16.73 10.65
CA LYS A 134 6.70 -15.56 9.90
C LYS A 134 5.61 -14.50 9.75
N GLN A 135 4.36 -14.85 10.07
CA GLN A 135 3.19 -14.01 9.85
C GLN A 135 3.01 -13.66 8.37
N THR A 136 3.20 -14.63 7.47
CA THR A 136 3.13 -14.40 6.03
C THR A 136 2.13 -15.32 5.35
N THR A 137 1.58 -14.84 4.24
CA THR A 137 0.78 -15.63 3.32
C THR A 137 1.37 -15.58 1.92
N LEU A 138 1.13 -16.65 1.14
CA LEU A 138 1.30 -16.68 -0.29
C LEU A 138 -0.06 -16.92 -0.93
N SER A 139 -0.48 -16.03 -1.80
CA SER A 139 -1.67 -16.20 -2.63
C SER A 139 -1.29 -16.25 -4.11
N HIS A 140 -1.93 -17.14 -4.83
CA HIS A 140 -1.86 -17.20 -6.29
C HIS A 140 -2.99 -16.31 -6.83
N LEU A 141 -2.64 -15.24 -7.54
CA LEU A 141 -3.58 -14.35 -8.19
C LEU A 141 -3.57 -14.64 -9.69
N HIS A 142 -4.63 -15.26 -10.20
CA HIS A 142 -4.80 -15.56 -11.61
C HIS A 142 -5.59 -14.44 -12.27
N TYR A 143 -4.94 -13.61 -13.05
CA TYR A 143 -5.55 -12.59 -13.90
C TYR A 143 -5.79 -13.18 -15.29
N GLN A 144 -6.97 -12.92 -15.85
CA GLN A 144 -7.33 -13.37 -17.19
C GLN A 144 -8.05 -12.24 -17.92
N HIS A 145 -7.65 -12.01 -19.17
CA HIS A 145 -8.30 -11.08 -20.09
C HIS A 145 -9.05 -11.86 -21.16
N TRP A 146 -10.32 -11.57 -21.30
CA TRP A 146 -11.24 -12.21 -22.24
C TRP A 146 -11.78 -11.17 -23.22
N GLN A 147 -11.84 -11.54 -24.51
CA GLN A 147 -12.47 -10.76 -25.56
C GLN A 147 -13.47 -11.66 -26.31
N ASP A 148 -14.73 -11.25 -26.39
CA ASP A 148 -15.81 -12.02 -27.03
C ASP A 148 -15.90 -13.46 -26.53
N GLY A 149 -15.68 -13.68 -25.22
CA GLY A 149 -15.68 -15.01 -24.61
C GLY A 149 -14.45 -15.87 -24.88
N THR A 150 -13.44 -15.32 -25.57
CA THR A 150 -12.18 -16.00 -25.85
C THR A 150 -11.07 -15.45 -24.96
N LEU A 151 -10.30 -16.35 -24.30
CA LEU A 151 -9.14 -15.98 -23.48
C LEU A 151 -8.04 -15.38 -24.37
N GLN A 152 -7.64 -14.16 -24.09
CA GLN A 152 -6.58 -13.44 -24.80
C GLN A 152 -5.23 -13.56 -24.10
N SER A 153 -5.24 -13.38 -22.76
CA SER A 153 -4.03 -13.51 -21.94
C SER A 153 -4.38 -14.01 -20.55
N ALA A 154 -3.41 -14.65 -19.92
CA ALA A 154 -3.49 -15.04 -18.51
C ALA A 154 -2.15 -14.81 -17.85
N GLU A 155 -2.18 -14.32 -16.61
CA GLU A 155 -1.01 -14.04 -15.80
C GLU A 155 -1.20 -14.62 -14.41
N LEU A 156 -0.12 -15.15 -13.82
CA LEU A 156 -0.07 -15.62 -12.45
C LEU A 156 0.86 -14.71 -11.65
N ASP A 157 0.31 -14.06 -10.63
CA ASP A 157 1.08 -13.33 -9.65
C ASP A 157 1.18 -14.13 -8.34
N LEU A 158 2.38 -14.29 -7.82
CA LEU A 158 2.68 -14.92 -6.53
C LEU A 158 2.68 -13.83 -5.46
N PHE A 159 1.52 -13.56 -4.92
CA PHE A 159 1.27 -12.42 -4.04
C PHE A 159 1.59 -12.77 -2.59
N HIS A 160 2.68 -12.21 -2.09
CA HIS A 160 3.13 -12.36 -0.72
C HIS A 160 2.68 -11.19 0.14
N LEU A 161 2.09 -11.50 1.30
CA LEU A 161 1.75 -10.51 2.32
C LEU A 161 2.24 -10.94 3.69
N ARG A 162 2.64 -9.95 4.51
CA ARG A 162 2.83 -10.09 5.94
C ARG A 162 1.68 -9.40 6.67
N TRP A 163 1.06 -10.07 7.63
CA TRP A 163 0.16 -9.37 8.55
C TRP A 163 0.92 -8.81 9.75
N TRP A 164 0.40 -7.76 10.29
CA TRP A 164 0.89 -7.10 11.49
C TRP A 164 -0.23 -7.02 12.52
N GLY A 165 0.07 -7.39 13.78
CA GLY A 165 -0.80 -7.04 14.89
C GLY A 165 -0.75 -5.52 15.17
N VAL A 166 -1.85 -4.96 15.67
CA VAL A 166 -1.93 -3.52 15.96
C VAL A 166 -0.83 -3.08 16.92
N ASP A 167 -0.67 -3.78 18.03
CA ASP A 167 0.35 -3.47 19.03
C ASP A 167 1.77 -3.76 18.51
N GLU A 168 1.93 -4.82 17.71
CA GLU A 168 3.20 -5.18 17.09
C GLU A 168 3.72 -4.04 16.20
N LEU A 169 2.86 -3.53 15.30
CA LEU A 169 3.26 -2.43 14.42
C LEU A 169 3.48 -1.12 15.22
N ALA A 170 2.67 -0.87 16.24
CA ALA A 170 2.89 0.26 17.13
C ALA A 170 4.24 0.19 17.87
N PHE A 171 4.67 -1.00 18.31
CA PHE A 171 6.00 -1.21 18.90
C PHE A 171 7.10 -1.04 17.85
N ALA A 172 6.93 -1.57 16.65
CA ALA A 172 7.90 -1.41 15.55
C ALA A 172 8.11 0.07 15.18
N LEU A 173 7.03 0.86 15.11
CA LEU A 173 7.10 2.30 14.87
C LEU A 173 7.88 3.02 15.97
N ARG A 174 7.62 2.71 17.26
CA ARG A 174 8.35 3.31 18.38
C ARG A 174 9.84 2.90 18.37
N GLU A 175 10.16 1.66 18.07
CA GLU A 175 11.54 1.16 17.92
C GLU A 175 12.26 1.87 16.76
N ALA A 176 11.55 2.20 15.68
CA ALA A 176 12.09 3.02 14.59
C ALA A 176 12.31 4.49 14.96
N GLY A 177 11.86 4.93 16.16
CA GLY A 177 12.06 6.28 16.70
C GLY A 177 10.86 7.21 16.57
N PHE A 178 9.71 6.72 16.13
CA PHE A 178 8.48 7.51 16.10
C PHE A 178 7.87 7.67 17.50
N VAL A 179 7.21 8.80 17.71
CA VAL A 179 6.41 9.12 18.89
C VAL A 179 4.96 9.37 18.51
N ASP A 180 4.08 9.53 19.50
CA ASP A 180 2.65 9.82 19.29
C ASP A 180 1.99 8.84 18.32
N VAL A 181 2.31 7.54 18.48
CA VAL A 181 1.77 6.48 17.62
C VAL A 181 0.31 6.22 17.98
N VAL A 182 -0.59 6.48 17.05
CA VAL A 182 -2.03 6.28 17.17
C VAL A 182 -2.50 5.30 16.11
N ALA A 183 -3.15 4.21 16.52
CA ALA A 183 -3.85 3.29 15.64
C ALA A 183 -5.33 3.64 15.63
N SER A 184 -5.94 3.71 14.45
CA SER A 184 -7.33 4.12 14.26
C SER A 184 -8.05 3.16 13.32
N GLY A 185 -9.28 2.74 13.68
CA GLY A 185 -10.11 1.91 12.84
C GLY A 185 -10.98 2.74 11.89
N GLY A 186 -11.16 2.26 10.64
CA GLY A 186 -12.10 2.82 9.67
C GLY A 186 -11.88 4.30 9.35
N TYR A 187 -10.63 4.76 9.31
CA TYR A 187 -10.24 6.17 9.06
C TYR A 187 -10.81 7.18 10.08
N GLN A 188 -11.17 6.75 11.28
CA GLN A 188 -11.65 7.64 12.34
C GLN A 188 -10.54 7.87 13.37
N HIS A 189 -9.81 8.97 13.21
CA HIS A 189 -8.64 9.28 14.05
C HIS A 189 -8.93 9.14 15.55
N GLY A 190 -8.12 8.36 16.25
CA GLY A 190 -8.24 8.09 17.69
C GLY A 190 -9.32 7.08 18.08
N ARG A 191 -10.17 6.61 17.16
CA ARG A 191 -11.09 5.50 17.44
C ARG A 191 -10.31 4.18 17.41
N SER A 192 -10.27 3.48 18.52
CA SER A 192 -9.58 2.19 18.59
C SER A 192 -10.09 1.22 17.52
N PRO A 193 -9.19 0.49 16.84
CA PRO A 193 -9.57 -0.55 15.90
C PRO A 193 -10.48 -1.62 16.55
N CYS A 194 -11.45 -2.10 15.79
CA CYS A 194 -12.33 -3.17 16.22
C CYS A 194 -12.47 -4.24 15.12
N GLN A 195 -13.03 -5.39 15.48
CA GLN A 195 -13.11 -6.57 14.62
C GLN A 195 -13.83 -6.36 13.27
N ASN A 196 -14.69 -5.34 13.17
CA ASN A 196 -15.45 -5.05 11.94
C ASN A 196 -14.78 -3.98 11.05
N ASP A 197 -13.60 -3.52 11.43
CA ASP A 197 -12.88 -2.56 10.59
C ASP A 197 -12.24 -3.27 9.40
N HIS A 198 -12.42 -2.69 8.21
CA HIS A 198 -11.82 -3.18 6.97
C HIS A 198 -10.44 -2.59 6.71
N ILE A 199 -10.04 -1.59 7.49
CA ILE A 199 -8.75 -0.91 7.40
C ILE A 199 -8.35 -0.38 8.77
N ILE A 200 -7.07 -0.46 9.08
CA ILE A 200 -6.47 0.13 10.28
C ILE A 200 -5.44 1.13 9.83
N SER A 201 -5.58 2.39 10.24
CA SER A 201 -4.64 3.45 9.92
C SER A 201 -3.75 3.75 11.12
N PHE A 202 -2.47 3.91 10.86
CA PHE A 202 -1.49 4.36 11.84
C PHE A 202 -1.04 5.78 11.51
N GLU A 203 -1.07 6.64 12.52
CA GLU A 203 -0.37 7.92 12.50
C GLU A 203 0.77 7.88 13.50
N ALA A 204 1.94 8.35 13.09
CA ALA A 204 3.11 8.41 13.94
C ALA A 204 3.94 9.66 13.62
N ARG A 205 4.61 10.27 14.61
CA ARG A 205 5.32 11.51 14.43
C ARG A 205 6.83 11.33 14.64
N ARG A 206 7.63 11.95 13.78
CA ARG A 206 9.05 12.14 14.07
C ARG A 206 9.20 13.19 15.20
N PRO A 207 9.97 12.96 16.27
CA PRO A 207 10.27 13.98 17.27
C PRO A 207 10.79 15.28 16.65
N GLY A 208 10.53 16.43 17.33
CA GLY A 208 11.04 17.73 16.93
C GLY A 208 12.50 17.93 17.34
#